data_df4e9f68f8852f90f59b45f695ffee88
#
_entry.id   df4e9f68f8852f90f59b45f695ffee88
#
_cell.length_a   1.000
_cell.length_b   1.000
_cell.length_c   1.000
_cell.angle_alpha   90.00
_cell.angle_beta   90.00
_cell.angle_gamma   90.00
#
_symmetry.space_group_name_H-M   'P 1'
#
loop_
_entity.id
_entity.type
_entity.pdbx_description
1 polymer ?
#
loop_
_entity_poly.entity_id
_entity_poly.type
_entity_poly.pdbx_seq_one_letter_code
_entity_poly.pdbx_strand_id
1 'polypeptide(L)'
;MEEKKQKVTRRKFVKGSAIAVAGAAGAVAMPNIARAAPVTLKVQAAWGGGIFLENAKSYVDRVHAMAGKDLKIDLLSVNSVVKTSQMQDAVHRGVLDGAHYVPAYWYSKSKAASLFGTGPCFGWSAQELLGWIHYGGGMELFNELMGSLGLNLVSFFNSPMPAQPLGWFKEQIKDASQMKGLKYRTVGLAADVLMEMGMSVVQLPGGEI
;
A
#
# COMPACT_ATOMS: atom_id res chain seq x y z
N MET A 1 -29.56 49.66 -61.75
CA MET A 1 -28.47 49.98 -60.76
C MET A 1 -27.46 48.85 -60.81
N GLU A 2 -26.35 49.04 -61.53
CA GLU A 2 -25.29 48.02 -61.66
C GLU A 2 -24.27 48.18 -60.50
N GLU A 3 -24.15 47.13 -59.77
CA GLU A 3 -23.18 47.03 -58.61
C GLU A 3 -21.80 46.79 -59.20
N LYS A 4 -20.93 47.78 -59.15
CA LYS A 4 -19.48 47.67 -59.53
C LYS A 4 -18.75 46.74 -58.60
N LYS A 5 -18.49 45.49 -58.98
CA LYS A 5 -17.57 44.58 -58.33
C LYS A 5 -16.12 45.17 -58.33
N GLN A 6 -15.66 45.58 -57.17
CA GLN A 6 -14.33 46.11 -56.98
C GLN A 6 -13.28 44.98 -57.11
N LYS A 7 -12.53 44.96 -58.18
CA LYS A 7 -11.41 44.00 -58.42
C LYS A 7 -10.27 44.25 -57.43
N VAL A 8 -10.06 43.31 -56.49
CA VAL A 8 -8.94 43.31 -55.57
C VAL A 8 -7.67 43.01 -56.36
N THR A 9 -6.70 43.94 -56.40
CA THR A 9 -5.43 43.75 -57.13
C THR A 9 -4.54 42.77 -56.38
N ARG A 10 -3.72 41.98 -57.14
CA ARG A 10 -2.75 41.01 -56.57
C ARG A 10 -1.89 41.58 -55.43
N ARG A 11 -1.51 42.86 -55.53
CA ARG A 11 -0.72 43.57 -54.55
C ARG A 11 -1.46 43.82 -53.23
N LYS A 12 -2.76 44.03 -53.23
CA LYS A 12 -3.60 44.17 -52.04
C LYS A 12 -3.82 42.82 -51.38
N PHE A 13 -3.98 41.77 -52.20
CA PHE A 13 -4.11 40.40 -51.68
C PHE A 13 -2.84 39.92 -50.94
N VAL A 14 -1.63 40.11 -51.54
CA VAL A 14 -0.36 39.73 -50.94
C VAL A 14 -0.05 40.52 -49.66
N LYS A 15 -0.39 41.81 -49.58
CA LYS A 15 -0.24 42.60 -48.34
C LYS A 15 -1.21 42.19 -47.24
N GLY A 16 -2.44 41.82 -47.59
CA GLY A 16 -3.43 41.29 -46.63
C GLY A 16 -3.04 39.92 -46.09
N SER A 17 -2.49 39.05 -46.94
CA SER A 17 -2.02 37.73 -46.53
C SER A 17 -0.76 37.77 -45.63
N ALA A 18 0.15 38.73 -45.88
CA ALA A 18 1.34 38.90 -45.03
C ALA A 18 1.01 39.33 -43.59
N ILE A 19 -0.03 40.14 -43.41
CA ILE A 19 -0.46 40.60 -42.08
C ILE A 19 -1.24 39.45 -41.36
N ALA A 20 -1.98 38.61 -42.08
CA ALA A 20 -2.68 37.48 -41.53
C ALA A 20 -1.70 36.38 -41.08
N VAL A 21 -0.58 36.15 -41.77
CA VAL A 21 0.45 35.19 -41.41
C VAL A 21 1.29 35.70 -40.21
N ALA A 22 1.55 36.99 -40.08
CA ALA A 22 2.24 37.54 -38.94
C ALA A 22 1.40 37.53 -37.65
N GLY A 23 0.06 37.62 -37.76
CA GLY A 23 -0.84 37.49 -36.63
C GLY A 23 -1.07 36.02 -36.18
N ALA A 24 -0.92 35.07 -37.11
CA ALA A 24 -1.06 33.62 -36.77
C ALA A 24 0.25 33.02 -36.23
N ALA A 25 1.41 33.60 -36.52
CA ALA A 25 2.68 33.10 -35.98
C ALA A 25 2.91 33.43 -34.49
N GLY A 26 2.13 34.34 -33.90
CA GLY A 26 2.17 34.68 -32.48
C GLY A 26 1.34 33.76 -31.58
N ALA A 27 0.54 32.88 -32.16
CA ALA A 27 -0.33 31.92 -31.44
C ALA A 27 0.05 30.47 -31.75
N VAL A 28 1.34 30.16 -31.86
CA VAL A 28 1.79 28.78 -31.57
C VAL A 28 1.61 28.66 -30.08
N ALA A 29 0.42 28.21 -29.65
CA ALA A 29 0.21 27.79 -28.29
C ALA A 29 1.35 26.82 -27.98
N MET A 30 2.29 27.24 -27.13
CA MET A 30 3.19 26.27 -26.50
C MET A 30 2.31 25.15 -25.99
N PRO A 31 2.61 23.88 -26.29
CA PRO A 31 1.82 22.81 -25.75
C PRO A 31 1.81 23.06 -24.23
N ASN A 32 0.66 23.44 -23.73
CA ASN A 32 0.44 23.51 -22.31
C ASN A 32 0.65 22.06 -21.88
N ILE A 33 1.81 21.76 -21.31
CA ILE A 33 2.03 20.47 -20.66
C ILE A 33 0.99 20.49 -19.54
N ALA A 34 -0.16 19.90 -19.82
CA ALA A 34 -1.19 19.69 -18.83
C ALA A 34 -0.51 18.88 -17.73
N ARG A 35 -0.01 19.53 -16.70
CA ARG A 35 0.43 18.84 -15.50
C ARG A 35 -0.81 18.13 -14.97
N ALA A 36 -0.73 16.81 -14.92
CA ALA A 36 -1.76 16.04 -14.24
C ALA A 36 -1.98 16.63 -12.84
N ALA A 37 -3.22 16.74 -12.42
CA ALA A 37 -3.51 17.18 -11.06
C ALA A 37 -2.77 16.27 -10.06
N PRO A 38 -2.24 16.81 -8.95
CA PRO A 38 -1.58 16.00 -7.93
C PRO A 38 -2.49 14.86 -7.48
N VAL A 39 -1.95 13.65 -7.45
CA VAL A 39 -2.66 12.48 -6.94
C VAL A 39 -2.49 12.44 -5.42
N THR A 40 -3.59 12.28 -4.69
CA THR A 40 -3.53 12.04 -3.22
C THR A 40 -4.09 10.66 -2.93
N LEU A 41 -3.27 9.82 -2.27
CA LEU A 41 -3.64 8.48 -1.84
C LEU A 41 -3.92 8.45 -0.34
N LYS A 42 -5.07 7.93 0.05
CA LYS A 42 -5.43 7.68 1.45
C LYS A 42 -4.93 6.30 1.86
N VAL A 43 -3.93 6.26 2.71
CA VAL A 43 -3.30 5.01 3.18
C VAL A 43 -3.46 4.92 4.69
N GLN A 44 -4.18 3.92 5.18
CA GLN A 44 -4.32 3.70 6.62
C GLN A 44 -3.23 2.76 7.14
N ALA A 45 -2.60 3.13 8.26
CA ALA A 45 -1.69 2.26 9.00
C ALA A 45 -2.45 1.40 10.01
N ALA A 46 -2.00 0.15 10.20
CA ALA A 46 -2.53 -0.76 11.22
C ALA A 46 -1.87 -0.56 12.60
N TRP A 47 -1.04 0.47 12.74
CA TRP A 47 -0.14 0.65 13.87
C TRP A 47 -0.51 1.88 14.68
N GLY A 48 -0.60 1.72 16.01
CA GLY A 48 -0.80 2.83 16.95
C GLY A 48 0.50 3.56 17.31
N GLY A 49 1.66 2.94 17.07
CA GLY A 49 2.97 3.51 17.40
C GLY A 49 4.12 2.53 17.13
N GLY A 50 5.32 2.88 17.62
CA GLY A 50 6.53 2.06 17.52
C GLY A 50 7.08 1.93 16.12
N ILE A 51 8.01 0.99 15.96
CA ILE A 51 8.82 0.80 14.74
C ILE A 51 7.98 0.61 13.47
N PHE A 52 6.83 -0.03 13.56
CA PHE A 52 5.99 -0.26 12.39
C PHE A 52 5.34 1.02 11.86
N LEU A 53 4.91 1.91 12.77
CA LEU A 53 4.40 3.23 12.35
C LEU A 53 5.53 4.11 11.83
N GLU A 54 6.72 4.04 12.42
CA GLU A 54 7.91 4.77 11.97
C GLU A 54 8.30 4.31 10.57
N ASN A 55 8.25 3.01 10.27
CA ASN A 55 8.48 2.47 8.94
C ASN A 55 7.45 3.00 7.94
N ALA A 56 6.18 3.04 8.29
CA ALA A 56 5.14 3.60 7.44
C ALA A 56 5.39 5.08 7.14
N LYS A 57 5.75 5.88 8.15
CA LYS A 57 6.10 7.29 7.99
C LYS A 57 7.33 7.47 7.10
N SER A 58 8.40 6.71 7.37
CA SER A 58 9.64 6.75 6.57
C SER A 58 9.38 6.42 5.10
N TYR A 59 8.50 5.45 4.82
CA TYR A 59 8.07 5.15 3.46
C TYR A 59 7.38 6.35 2.81
N VAL A 60 6.42 6.95 3.49
CA VAL A 60 5.70 8.13 3.00
C VAL A 60 6.64 9.31 2.72
N ASP A 61 7.55 9.60 3.64
CA ASP A 61 8.52 10.69 3.50
C ASP A 61 9.41 10.49 2.27
N ARG A 62 9.86 9.25 2.02
CA ARG A 62 10.67 8.92 0.83
C ARG A 62 9.86 9.07 -0.45
N VAL A 63 8.61 8.61 -0.48
CA VAL A 63 7.73 8.80 -1.64
C VAL A 63 7.52 10.28 -1.93
N HIS A 64 7.25 11.10 -0.90
CA HIS A 64 7.08 12.54 -1.06
C HIS A 64 8.37 13.23 -1.57
N ALA A 65 9.53 12.80 -1.08
CA ALA A 65 10.82 13.34 -1.54
C ALA A 65 11.08 13.02 -3.02
N MET A 66 10.68 11.84 -3.49
CA MET A 66 10.84 11.42 -4.89
C MET A 66 9.78 12.00 -5.82
N ALA A 67 8.54 12.04 -5.39
CA ALA A 67 7.39 12.43 -6.22
C ALA A 67 7.13 13.95 -6.22
N GLY A 68 7.70 14.68 -5.29
CA GLY A 68 7.53 16.13 -5.20
C GLY A 68 6.05 16.54 -5.04
N LYS A 69 5.53 17.24 -6.05
CA LYS A 69 4.15 17.75 -6.05
C LYS A 69 3.16 16.77 -6.68
N ASP A 70 3.63 15.76 -7.40
CA ASP A 70 2.80 14.96 -8.28
C ASP A 70 2.04 13.86 -7.54
N LEU A 71 2.59 13.38 -6.40
CA LEU A 71 1.96 12.36 -5.56
C LEU A 71 2.06 12.74 -4.08
N LYS A 72 0.93 12.66 -3.39
CA LYS A 72 0.83 12.79 -1.94
C LYS A 72 0.24 11.51 -1.35
N ILE A 73 0.84 10.99 -0.29
CA ILE A 73 0.23 9.94 0.54
C ILE A 73 -0.28 10.60 1.83
N ASP A 74 -1.56 10.48 2.07
CA ASP A 74 -2.19 10.89 3.32
C ASP A 74 -2.23 9.66 4.25
N LEU A 75 -1.24 9.60 5.15
CA LEU A 75 -1.09 8.47 6.07
C LEU A 75 -2.04 8.64 7.26
N LEU A 76 -3.06 7.81 7.28
CA LEU A 76 -4.13 7.82 8.27
C LEU A 76 -3.76 6.91 9.45
N SER A 77 -4.14 7.32 10.65
CA SER A 77 -3.88 6.56 11.87
C SER A 77 -4.70 5.26 11.93
N VAL A 78 -4.28 4.36 12.80
CA VAL A 78 -4.99 3.10 13.06
C VAL A 78 -6.45 3.35 13.42
N ASN A 79 -7.34 2.54 12.87
CA ASN A 79 -8.79 2.57 13.11
C ASN A 79 -9.50 3.91 12.78
N SER A 80 -8.86 4.82 12.02
CA SER A 80 -9.45 6.14 11.71
C SER A 80 -10.54 6.08 10.64
N VAL A 81 -10.47 5.14 9.71
CA VAL A 81 -11.48 4.94 8.65
C VAL A 81 -12.20 3.62 8.84
N VAL A 82 -11.45 2.54 8.99
CA VAL A 82 -11.98 1.19 9.24
C VAL A 82 -11.14 0.49 10.31
N LYS A 83 -11.70 -0.52 10.95
CA LYS A 83 -10.96 -1.40 11.87
C LYS A 83 -9.84 -2.12 11.12
N THR A 84 -8.75 -2.45 11.81
CA THR A 84 -7.58 -3.11 11.22
C THR A 84 -7.96 -4.38 10.47
N SER A 85 -8.86 -5.20 10.97
CA SER A 85 -9.34 -6.43 10.33
C SER A 85 -10.12 -6.20 9.02
N GLN A 86 -10.56 -4.97 8.75
CA GLN A 86 -11.37 -4.60 7.58
C GLN A 86 -10.54 -3.84 6.52
N MET A 87 -9.28 -3.52 6.79
CA MET A 87 -8.45 -2.68 5.91
C MET A 87 -8.29 -3.29 4.52
N GLN A 88 -8.10 -4.58 4.42
CA GLN A 88 -8.01 -5.31 3.16
C GLN A 88 -9.26 -5.10 2.28
N ASP A 89 -10.45 -5.28 2.88
CA ASP A 89 -11.71 -5.09 2.17
C ASP A 89 -11.94 -3.63 1.79
N ALA A 90 -11.46 -2.71 2.62
CA ALA A 90 -11.55 -1.28 2.35
C ALA A 90 -10.70 -0.87 1.14
N VAL A 91 -9.49 -1.42 1.00
CA VAL A 91 -8.66 -1.20 -0.19
C VAL A 91 -9.27 -1.88 -1.42
N HIS A 92 -9.69 -3.16 -1.30
CA HIS A 92 -10.34 -3.88 -2.40
C HIS A 92 -11.55 -3.11 -2.97
N ARG A 93 -12.33 -2.46 -2.10
CA ARG A 93 -13.55 -1.70 -2.48
C ARG A 93 -13.28 -0.23 -2.81
N GLY A 94 -12.04 0.24 -2.74
CA GLY A 94 -11.67 1.64 -3.02
C GLY A 94 -12.12 2.64 -1.93
N VAL A 95 -12.44 2.20 -0.72
CA VAL A 95 -12.68 3.08 0.44
C VAL A 95 -11.36 3.69 0.93
N LEU A 96 -10.29 2.90 0.85
CA LEU A 96 -8.90 3.32 1.03
C LEU A 96 -8.15 3.06 -0.28
N ASP A 97 -7.19 3.91 -0.60
CA ASP A 97 -6.30 3.70 -1.75
C ASP A 97 -5.17 2.72 -1.41
N GLY A 98 -4.85 2.57 -0.12
CA GLY A 98 -3.83 1.63 0.35
C GLY A 98 -3.89 1.38 1.85
N ALA A 99 -3.13 0.39 2.28
CA ALA A 99 -2.99 0.02 3.68
C ALA A 99 -1.57 -0.45 3.99
N HIS A 100 -1.03 -0.03 5.13
CA HIS A 100 0.25 -0.50 5.65
C HIS A 100 -0.01 -1.41 6.85
N TYR A 101 0.13 -2.74 6.65
CA TYR A 101 -0.23 -3.73 7.66
C TYR A 101 0.41 -5.11 7.38
N VAL A 102 0.08 -6.13 8.18
CA VAL A 102 0.63 -7.49 8.07
C VAL A 102 -0.44 -8.49 7.61
N PRO A 103 -0.12 -9.40 6.67
CA PRO A 103 -1.08 -10.38 6.16
C PRO A 103 -1.64 -11.35 7.22
N ALA A 104 -0.97 -11.52 8.34
CA ALA A 104 -1.45 -12.36 9.43
C ALA A 104 -2.80 -11.91 10.02
N TYR A 105 -3.18 -10.63 9.85
CA TYR A 105 -4.49 -10.13 10.26
C TYR A 105 -5.65 -10.62 9.35
N TRP A 106 -5.33 -11.27 8.23
CA TRP A 106 -6.31 -11.90 7.34
C TRP A 106 -6.56 -13.37 7.66
N TYR A 107 -6.05 -13.84 8.78
CA TYR A 107 -6.19 -15.23 9.22
C TYR A 107 -7.61 -15.77 9.07
N SER A 108 -8.62 -14.99 9.42
CA SER A 108 -10.04 -15.38 9.30
C SER A 108 -10.52 -15.58 7.84
N LYS A 109 -9.82 -14.96 6.88
CA LYS A 109 -10.13 -15.12 5.45
C LYS A 109 -9.34 -16.26 4.81
N SER A 110 -8.05 -16.33 5.15
CA SER A 110 -7.16 -17.40 4.71
C SER A 110 -6.03 -17.59 5.70
N LYS A 111 -5.90 -18.80 6.23
CA LYS A 111 -4.78 -19.17 7.10
C LYS A 111 -3.43 -19.05 6.36
N ALA A 112 -3.41 -19.30 5.05
CA ALA A 112 -2.22 -19.18 4.22
C ALA A 112 -1.63 -17.75 4.23
N ALA A 113 -2.46 -16.70 4.39
CA ALA A 113 -1.97 -15.33 4.48
C ALA A 113 -0.98 -15.12 5.65
N SER A 114 -1.13 -15.88 6.73
CA SER A 114 -0.22 -15.80 7.88
C SER A 114 1.20 -16.22 7.55
N LEU A 115 1.41 -17.08 6.57
CA LEU A 115 2.75 -17.55 6.16
C LEU A 115 3.58 -16.43 5.50
N PHE A 116 2.93 -15.40 5.00
CA PHE A 116 3.59 -14.25 4.37
C PHE A 116 3.89 -13.10 5.36
N GLY A 117 3.48 -13.21 6.59
CA GLY A 117 3.68 -12.18 7.59
C GLY A 117 4.45 -12.69 8.81
N THR A 118 3.77 -13.42 9.65
CA THR A 118 4.27 -13.90 10.94
C THR A 118 4.18 -15.43 11.03
N GLY A 119 4.44 -16.13 9.94
CA GLY A 119 4.37 -17.59 9.91
C GLY A 119 5.43 -18.23 10.82
N PRO A 120 5.15 -19.42 11.37
CA PRO A 120 6.13 -20.22 12.07
C PRO A 120 7.10 -20.87 11.06
N CYS A 121 7.90 -20.06 10.38
CA CYS A 121 8.78 -20.51 9.31
C CYS A 121 10.16 -20.84 9.85
N PHE A 122 10.35 -21.97 10.47
CA PHE A 122 11.65 -22.59 10.80
C PHE A 122 12.78 -21.63 11.24
N GLY A 123 12.44 -20.46 11.79
CA GLY A 123 13.40 -19.48 12.25
C GLY A 123 14.10 -18.67 11.16
N TRP A 124 13.47 -18.44 10.02
CA TRP A 124 14.03 -17.59 8.94
C TRP A 124 14.47 -16.24 9.45
N SER A 125 15.62 -15.80 9.00
CA SER A 125 16.07 -14.43 9.17
C SER A 125 15.26 -13.47 8.25
N ALA A 126 15.30 -12.18 8.56
CA ALA A 126 14.69 -11.17 7.71
C ALA A 126 15.24 -11.19 6.27
N GLN A 127 16.54 -11.47 6.11
CA GLN A 127 17.20 -11.56 4.82
C GLN A 127 16.74 -12.79 4.01
N GLU A 128 16.59 -13.93 4.65
CA GLU A 128 16.08 -15.15 4.00
C GLU A 128 14.64 -14.95 3.54
N LEU A 129 13.77 -14.36 4.40
CA LEU A 129 12.39 -14.03 4.00
C LEU A 129 12.37 -13.07 2.81
N LEU A 130 13.20 -12.03 2.83
CA LEU A 130 13.29 -11.06 1.74
C LEU A 130 13.79 -11.72 0.45
N GLY A 131 14.80 -12.58 0.55
CA GLY A 131 15.33 -13.37 -0.56
C GLY A 131 14.26 -14.28 -1.17
N TRP A 132 13.49 -14.97 -0.34
CA TRP A 132 12.39 -15.81 -0.81
C TRP A 132 11.28 -14.99 -1.49
N ILE A 133 10.87 -13.86 -0.91
CA ILE A 133 9.86 -12.99 -1.51
C ILE A 133 10.25 -12.53 -2.91
N HIS A 134 11.50 -12.10 -3.12
CA HIS A 134 11.94 -11.49 -4.37
C HIS A 134 12.52 -12.48 -5.38
N TYR A 135 13.06 -13.61 -4.95
CA TYR A 135 13.81 -14.53 -5.80
C TYR A 135 13.39 -16.00 -5.66
N GLY A 136 12.60 -16.33 -4.67
CA GLY A 136 12.17 -17.70 -4.37
C GLY A 136 10.70 -17.98 -4.67
N GLY A 137 10.01 -17.09 -5.39
CA GLY A 137 8.60 -17.29 -5.76
C GLY A 137 7.59 -16.80 -4.73
N GLY A 138 8.02 -16.16 -3.65
CA GLY A 138 7.13 -15.72 -2.58
C GLY A 138 6.14 -14.64 -3.02
N MET A 139 6.55 -13.71 -3.90
CA MET A 139 5.67 -12.67 -4.44
C MET A 139 4.61 -13.28 -5.36
N GLU A 140 4.99 -14.21 -6.21
CA GLU A 140 4.09 -14.92 -7.12
C GLU A 140 3.03 -15.69 -6.35
N LEU A 141 3.44 -16.47 -5.35
CA LEU A 141 2.51 -17.21 -4.46
C LEU A 141 1.56 -16.27 -3.70
N PHE A 142 2.05 -15.12 -3.24
CA PHE A 142 1.19 -14.15 -2.58
C PHE A 142 0.15 -13.56 -3.53
N ASN A 143 0.53 -13.23 -4.76
CA ASN A 143 -0.40 -12.73 -5.77
C ASN A 143 -1.43 -13.80 -6.18
N GLU A 144 -1.02 -15.07 -6.29
CA GLU A 144 -1.92 -16.19 -6.51
C GLU A 144 -2.94 -16.32 -5.37
N LEU A 145 -2.49 -16.22 -4.12
CA LEU A 145 -3.38 -16.21 -2.95
C LEU A 145 -4.38 -15.06 -3.03
N MET A 146 -3.95 -13.83 -3.36
CA MET A 146 -4.85 -12.68 -3.52
C MET A 146 -5.89 -12.94 -4.62
N GLY A 147 -5.46 -13.48 -5.75
CA GLY A 147 -6.35 -13.86 -6.86
C GLY A 147 -7.37 -14.92 -6.46
N SER A 148 -6.95 -15.95 -5.72
CA SER A 148 -7.85 -17.02 -5.24
C SER A 148 -8.92 -16.54 -4.27
N LEU A 149 -8.64 -15.45 -3.55
CA LEU A 149 -9.59 -14.78 -2.65
C LEU A 149 -10.48 -13.77 -3.37
N GLY A 150 -10.32 -13.59 -4.68
CA GLY A 150 -11.07 -12.62 -5.48
C GLY A 150 -10.73 -11.16 -5.15
N LEU A 151 -9.54 -10.90 -4.63
CA LEU A 151 -9.13 -9.57 -4.19
C LEU A 151 -8.40 -8.82 -5.31
N ASN A 152 -8.87 -7.62 -5.62
CA ASN A 152 -8.20 -6.70 -6.53
C ASN A 152 -7.21 -5.84 -5.73
N LEU A 153 -6.05 -6.39 -5.43
CA LEU A 153 -4.98 -5.75 -4.66
C LEU A 153 -3.64 -5.93 -5.35
N VAL A 154 -2.81 -4.90 -5.27
CA VAL A 154 -1.37 -4.98 -5.57
C VAL A 154 -0.62 -4.84 -4.26
N SER A 155 0.30 -5.75 -3.98
CA SER A 155 1.00 -5.80 -2.71
C SER A 155 2.50 -5.64 -2.88
N PHE A 156 3.11 -4.94 -1.93
CA PHE A 156 4.55 -4.74 -1.85
C PHE A 156 5.01 -5.11 -0.44
N PHE A 157 6.00 -5.97 -0.35
CA PHE A 157 6.60 -6.32 0.94
C PHE A 157 7.66 -5.29 1.31
N ASN A 158 7.59 -4.75 2.52
CA ASN A 158 8.48 -3.67 2.94
C ASN A 158 9.25 -3.94 4.23
N SER A 159 8.75 -4.59 5.20
CA SER A 159 9.40 -4.76 6.50
C SER A 159 9.50 -6.26 6.83
N PRO A 160 10.53 -6.96 6.34
CA PRO A 160 10.69 -8.38 6.61
C PRO A 160 10.86 -8.60 8.11
N MET A 161 10.04 -9.48 8.66
CA MET A 161 10.08 -9.81 10.09
C MET A 161 11.16 -10.87 10.34
N PRO A 162 12.06 -10.65 11.30
CA PRO A 162 12.98 -11.70 11.75
C PRO A 162 12.26 -12.75 12.57
N ALA A 163 12.95 -13.86 12.87
CA ALA A 163 12.51 -14.80 13.89
C ALA A 163 12.21 -14.05 15.21
N GLN A 164 11.05 -14.33 15.77
CA GLN A 164 10.59 -13.66 16.98
C GLN A 164 10.76 -14.58 18.20
N PRO A 165 11.03 -14.01 19.39
CA PRO A 165 10.97 -14.79 20.62
C PRO A 165 9.53 -15.29 20.84
N LEU A 166 9.38 -16.39 21.57
CA LEU A 166 8.07 -16.91 21.94
C LEU A 166 7.22 -15.83 22.61
N GLY A 167 7.81 -14.99 23.46
CA GLY A 167 7.12 -13.87 24.10
C GLY A 167 7.84 -13.36 25.33
N TRP A 168 7.15 -12.47 26.04
CA TRP A 168 7.57 -11.93 27.33
C TRP A 168 6.63 -12.45 28.40
N PHE A 169 7.18 -13.14 29.41
CA PHE A 169 6.43 -13.76 30.49
C PHE A 169 6.87 -13.19 31.83
N LYS A 170 5.96 -13.20 32.80
CA LYS A 170 6.27 -12.76 34.17
C LYS A 170 7.28 -13.67 34.85
N GLU A 171 7.23 -14.97 34.52
CA GLU A 171 8.10 -15.99 35.06
C GLU A 171 8.70 -16.82 33.94
N GLN A 172 9.83 -17.45 34.20
CA GLN A 172 10.49 -18.31 33.23
C GLN A 172 9.66 -19.57 32.98
N ILE A 173 9.35 -19.84 31.72
CA ILE A 173 8.77 -21.09 31.27
C ILE A 173 9.90 -22.12 31.08
N LYS A 174 9.88 -23.19 31.83
CA LYS A 174 10.91 -24.24 31.81
C LYS A 174 10.50 -25.43 30.95
N ASP A 175 9.21 -25.69 30.81
CA ASP A 175 8.66 -26.77 30.00
C ASP A 175 7.26 -26.42 29.47
N ALA A 176 6.80 -27.17 28.46
CA ALA A 176 5.53 -26.91 27.79
C ALA A 176 4.31 -27.09 28.70
N SER A 177 4.41 -27.88 29.78
CA SER A 177 3.28 -28.08 30.69
C SER A 177 2.86 -26.80 31.40
N GLN A 178 3.83 -25.90 31.65
CA GLN A 178 3.59 -24.61 32.28
C GLN A 178 2.85 -23.62 31.38
N MET A 179 2.71 -23.92 30.10
CA MET A 179 1.97 -23.08 29.14
C MET A 179 0.45 -23.28 29.25
N LYS A 180 -0.02 -24.38 29.84
CA LYS A 180 -1.45 -24.67 29.97
C LYS A 180 -2.18 -23.57 30.74
N GLY A 181 -3.24 -23.02 30.13
CA GLY A 181 -4.08 -21.99 30.72
C GLY A 181 -3.47 -20.59 30.76
N LEU A 182 -2.22 -20.40 30.31
CA LEU A 182 -1.64 -19.06 30.21
C LEU A 182 -2.44 -18.24 29.18
N LYS A 183 -2.75 -17.00 29.56
CA LYS A 183 -3.35 -16.04 28.66
C LYS A 183 -2.26 -15.46 27.75
N TYR A 184 -2.48 -15.55 26.46
CA TYR A 184 -1.48 -15.12 25.48
C TYR A 184 -2.15 -14.38 24.31
N ARG A 185 -1.49 -13.33 23.86
CA ARG A 185 -1.91 -12.60 22.66
C ARG A 185 -1.00 -12.94 21.49
N THR A 186 -1.55 -13.38 20.39
CA THR A 186 -0.84 -13.52 19.13
C THR A 186 -1.77 -13.30 17.94
N VAL A 187 -1.31 -13.57 16.72
CA VAL A 187 -2.10 -13.50 15.49
C VAL A 187 -1.65 -14.61 14.53
N GLY A 188 -2.54 -14.98 13.62
CA GLY A 188 -2.23 -15.91 12.56
C GLY A 188 -2.10 -17.36 13.04
N LEU A 189 -1.34 -18.17 12.31
CA LEU A 189 -1.19 -19.62 12.59
C LEU A 189 -0.53 -19.92 13.94
N ALA A 190 0.25 -19.02 14.48
CA ALA A 190 0.82 -19.19 15.82
C ALA A 190 -0.26 -19.34 16.90
N ALA A 191 -1.44 -18.75 16.68
CA ALA A 191 -2.57 -18.91 17.59
C ALA A 191 -3.05 -20.37 17.64
N ASP A 192 -3.16 -21.04 16.49
CA ASP A 192 -3.59 -22.46 16.45
C ASP A 192 -2.61 -23.34 17.22
N VAL A 193 -1.32 -23.19 16.96
CA VAL A 193 -0.27 -23.97 17.65
C VAL A 193 -0.33 -23.79 19.16
N LEU A 194 -0.45 -22.55 19.62
CA LEU A 194 -0.46 -22.27 21.06
C LEU A 194 -1.78 -22.71 21.73
N MET A 195 -2.90 -22.66 21.02
CA MET A 195 -4.14 -23.24 21.52
C MET A 195 -4.07 -24.76 21.64
N GLU A 196 -3.48 -25.45 20.69
CA GLU A 196 -3.22 -26.90 20.76
C GLU A 196 -2.32 -27.27 21.94
N MET A 197 -1.37 -26.38 22.31
CA MET A 197 -0.54 -26.53 23.51
C MET A 197 -1.30 -26.22 24.81
N GLY A 198 -2.57 -25.86 24.74
CA GLY A 198 -3.43 -25.60 25.89
C GLY A 198 -3.39 -24.18 26.44
N MET A 199 -2.85 -23.22 25.70
CA MET A 199 -2.89 -21.80 26.09
C MET A 199 -4.27 -21.18 25.83
N SER A 200 -4.61 -20.15 26.61
CA SER A 200 -5.78 -19.30 26.37
C SER A 200 -5.38 -18.14 25.45
N VAL A 201 -5.57 -18.33 24.14
CA VAL A 201 -5.09 -17.38 23.12
C VAL A 201 -6.17 -16.38 22.70
N VAL A 202 -5.78 -15.10 22.62
CA VAL A 202 -6.60 -14.04 22.01
C VAL A 202 -5.86 -13.52 20.78
N GLN A 203 -6.57 -13.41 19.67
CA GLN A 203 -6.06 -12.81 18.44
C GLN A 203 -6.53 -11.36 18.33
N LEU A 204 -5.60 -10.42 18.52
CA LEU A 204 -5.85 -8.98 18.41
C LEU A 204 -4.76 -8.34 17.56
N PRO A 205 -5.10 -7.42 16.64
CA PRO A 205 -4.13 -6.54 16.00
C PRO A 205 -3.30 -5.75 17.01
N GLY A 206 -2.04 -5.45 16.68
CA GLY A 206 -1.13 -4.73 17.57
C GLY A 206 -1.60 -3.32 17.98
N GLY A 207 -2.45 -2.70 17.18
CA GLY A 207 -3.07 -1.41 17.50
C GLY A 207 -4.28 -1.48 18.44
N GLU A 208 -4.66 -2.69 18.87
CA GLU A 208 -5.83 -2.96 19.74
C GLU A 208 -5.43 -3.59 21.08
N ILE A 209 -4.12 -3.56 21.41
CA ILE A 209 -3.57 -4.09 22.66
C ILE A 209 -3.41 -2.97 23.67
#